data_722268c5a3facb534e9c0655b9a3d3e7
#
_entry.id   722268c5a3facb534e9c0655b9a3d3e7
#
_cell.length_a   1.000
_cell.length_b   1.000
_cell.length_c   1.000
_cell.angle_alpha   90.00
_cell.angle_beta   90.00
_cell.angle_gamma   90.00
#
_symmetry.space_group_name_H-M   'P 1'
#
loop_
_entity.id
_entity.type
_entity.pdbx_description
1 polymer ?
#
loop_
_entity_poly.entity_id
_entity_poly.type
_entity_poly.pdbx_seq_one_letter_code
_entity_poly.pdbx_strand_id
1 'polypeptide(L)'
;MSPPPLVKPRNAMLPASISVVAAVIRRDGRYLVGRRPPNKRHGGLWEFPGGKVDVGESMLDAAKRELAEELAVSTTRIGRTLFSSRDGDTPFVIHFVEVEIEGEPVPREHTEVAWVTPSELGALSLAPADAAFVGELNRPGD
;
A
#
# COMPACT_ATOMS: atom_id res chain seq x y z
N MET A 1 28.43 11.65 40.98
CA MET A 1 27.41 12.25 40.13
C MET A 1 27.01 11.27 39.05
N SER A 2 25.75 10.91 39.06
CA SER A 2 25.28 9.99 38.04
C SER A 2 25.15 10.70 36.71
N PRO A 3 25.46 10.01 35.63
CA PRO A 3 25.22 10.58 34.31
C PRO A 3 23.73 10.89 34.16
N PRO A 4 23.37 11.86 33.36
CA PRO A 4 21.98 12.09 33.09
C PRO A 4 21.37 10.78 32.61
N PRO A 5 20.16 10.52 33.00
CA PRO A 5 19.50 9.32 32.50
C PRO A 5 19.69 9.33 30.99
N LEU A 6 20.19 8.22 30.52
CA LEU A 6 20.27 8.04 29.10
C LEU A 6 18.90 8.35 28.56
N VAL A 7 18.78 9.53 28.04
CA VAL A 7 17.59 9.83 27.29
C VAL A 7 17.67 8.93 26.10
N LYS A 8 17.05 7.80 26.25
CA LYS A 8 16.89 6.96 25.09
C LYS A 8 16.27 7.85 24.01
N PRO A 9 16.82 7.81 22.82
CA PRO A 9 16.19 8.55 21.74
C PRO A 9 14.71 8.22 21.76
N ARG A 10 13.91 9.22 21.60
CA ARG A 10 12.46 9.05 21.63
C ARG A 10 12.03 7.95 20.67
N ASN A 11 12.71 7.81 19.53
CA ASN A 11 12.42 6.79 18.55
C ASN A 11 12.68 5.37 19.08
N ALA A 12 13.54 5.20 20.09
CA ALA A 12 13.73 3.89 20.71
C ALA A 12 12.54 3.49 21.58
N MET A 13 11.71 4.43 21.95
CA MET A 13 10.50 4.21 22.74
C MET A 13 9.27 4.00 21.86
N LEU A 14 9.38 4.24 20.57
CA LEU A 14 8.30 4.08 19.64
C LEU A 14 8.40 2.73 18.94
N PRO A 15 7.27 2.12 18.58
CA PRO A 15 7.30 0.91 17.76
C PRO A 15 8.11 1.17 16.50
N ALA A 16 8.96 0.24 16.14
CA ALA A 16 9.67 0.33 14.87
C ALA A 16 8.64 0.41 13.74
N SER A 17 8.93 1.28 12.76
CA SER A 17 8.08 1.39 11.59
C SER A 17 8.45 0.29 10.59
N ILE A 18 7.43 -0.32 10.02
CA ILE A 18 7.57 -1.29 8.94
C ILE A 18 6.95 -0.66 7.70
N SER A 19 7.77 -0.44 6.68
CA SER A 19 7.26 0.14 5.43
C SER A 19 6.49 -0.90 4.64
N VAL A 20 5.35 -0.47 4.12
CA VAL A 20 4.50 -1.26 3.22
C VAL A 20 4.37 -0.47 1.93
N VAL A 21 4.59 -1.11 0.80
CA VAL A 21 4.33 -0.48 -0.49
C VAL A 21 2.93 -0.87 -0.96
N ALA A 22 2.13 0.14 -1.28
CA ALA A 22 0.84 -0.05 -1.93
C ALA A 22 0.96 0.51 -3.33
N ALA A 23 0.77 -0.34 -4.33
CA ALA A 23 1.01 0.02 -5.72
C ALA A 23 -0.21 0.73 -6.31
N VAL A 24 -0.01 1.94 -6.77
CA VAL A 24 -1.03 2.71 -7.49
C VAL A 24 -0.77 2.51 -8.97
N ILE A 25 -1.53 1.61 -9.55
CA ILE A 25 -1.37 1.17 -10.94
C ILE A 25 -2.56 1.69 -11.75
N ARG A 26 -2.25 2.46 -12.78
CA ARG A 26 -3.29 3.00 -13.67
C ARG A 26 -3.16 2.42 -15.06
N ARG A 27 -4.30 2.10 -15.65
CA ARG A 27 -4.38 1.65 -17.04
C ARG A 27 -5.69 2.16 -17.63
N ASP A 28 -5.62 2.90 -18.71
CA ASP A 28 -6.80 3.46 -19.37
C ASP A 28 -7.71 4.26 -18.43
N GLY A 29 -7.09 5.04 -17.53
CA GLY A 29 -7.81 5.88 -16.58
C GLY A 29 -8.41 5.15 -15.40
N ARG A 30 -8.15 3.86 -15.26
CA ARG A 30 -8.65 3.05 -14.16
C ARG A 30 -7.51 2.61 -13.23
N TYR A 31 -7.88 2.34 -12.00
CA TYR A 31 -6.96 1.88 -10.95
C TYR A 31 -7.17 0.41 -10.67
N LEU A 32 -6.07 -0.31 -10.45
CA LEU A 32 -6.11 -1.71 -10.07
C LEU A 32 -6.26 -1.85 -8.56
N VAL A 33 -7.29 -2.56 -8.14
CA VAL A 33 -7.53 -2.87 -6.73
C VAL A 33 -7.85 -4.34 -6.56
N GLY A 34 -7.61 -4.86 -5.36
CA GLY A 34 -7.91 -6.24 -5.00
C GLY A 34 -8.74 -6.30 -3.74
N ARG A 35 -9.58 -7.33 -3.62
CA ARG A 35 -10.40 -7.54 -2.45
C ARG A 35 -9.73 -8.55 -1.53
N ARG A 36 -9.54 -8.15 -0.27
CA ARG A 36 -8.85 -8.98 0.71
C ARG A 36 -9.68 -10.21 1.08
N PRO A 37 -9.04 -11.38 1.26
CA PRO A 37 -9.75 -12.57 1.73
C PRO A 37 -10.44 -12.31 3.06
N PRO A 38 -11.59 -12.94 3.32
CA PRO A 38 -12.36 -12.66 4.54
C PRO A 38 -11.67 -13.05 5.84
N ASN A 39 -10.69 -13.95 5.78
CA ASN A 39 -9.95 -14.42 6.96
C ASN A 39 -8.70 -13.59 7.28
N LYS A 40 -8.44 -12.52 6.54
CA LYS A 40 -7.32 -11.62 6.78
C LYS A 40 -7.78 -10.37 7.51
N ARG A 41 -6.81 -9.62 8.10
CA ARG A 41 -7.09 -8.29 8.63
C ARG A 41 -7.73 -7.45 7.53
N HIS A 42 -8.77 -6.70 7.87
CA HIS A 42 -9.57 -5.92 6.92
C HIS A 42 -10.19 -6.79 5.82
N GLY A 43 -10.51 -8.05 6.16
CA GLY A 43 -11.09 -9.01 5.22
C GLY A 43 -12.35 -8.52 4.54
N GLY A 44 -12.47 -8.80 3.25
CA GLY A 44 -13.61 -8.37 2.45
C GLY A 44 -13.54 -6.93 1.96
N LEU A 45 -12.59 -6.13 2.46
CA LEU A 45 -12.39 -4.76 1.98
C LEU A 45 -11.44 -4.73 0.79
N TRP A 46 -11.55 -3.68 0.00
CA TRP A 46 -10.71 -3.47 -1.17
C TRP A 46 -9.46 -2.68 -0.81
N GLU A 47 -8.39 -2.91 -1.54
CA GLU A 47 -7.10 -2.26 -1.30
C GLU A 47 -6.28 -2.18 -2.58
N PHE A 48 -5.31 -1.27 -2.58
CA PHE A 48 -4.26 -1.28 -3.58
C PHE A 48 -3.31 -2.45 -3.27
N PRO A 49 -2.89 -3.22 -4.29
CA PRO A 49 -2.02 -4.37 -4.06
C PRO A 49 -0.62 -3.95 -3.61
N GLY A 50 0.07 -4.83 -2.92
CA GLY A 50 1.41 -4.58 -2.43
C GLY A 50 1.72 -5.40 -1.20
N GLY A 51 2.67 -4.96 -0.42
CA GLY A 51 3.05 -5.67 0.79
C GLY A 51 4.25 -5.06 1.49
N LYS A 52 4.75 -5.75 2.49
CA LYS A 52 5.85 -5.27 3.31
C LYS A 52 7.14 -5.15 2.53
N VAL A 53 7.88 -4.09 2.82
CA VAL A 53 9.24 -3.90 2.34
C VAL A 53 10.16 -4.58 3.35
N ASP A 54 10.88 -5.61 2.92
CA ASP A 54 11.80 -6.32 3.79
C ASP A 54 13.02 -5.47 4.13
N VAL A 55 13.66 -5.76 5.25
CA VAL A 55 14.87 -5.05 5.66
C VAL A 55 15.93 -5.17 4.56
N GLY A 56 16.47 -4.03 4.14
CA GLY A 56 17.47 -3.97 3.08
C GLY A 56 16.91 -4.01 1.67
N GLU A 57 15.62 -4.17 1.53
CA GLU A 57 14.94 -4.20 0.24
C GLU A 57 14.55 -2.77 -0.18
N SER A 58 14.72 -2.44 -1.46
CA SER A 58 14.22 -1.18 -1.97
C SER A 58 12.71 -1.25 -2.17
N MET A 59 12.07 -0.10 -2.27
CA MET A 59 10.64 -0.02 -2.59
C MET A 59 10.33 -0.69 -3.91
N LEU A 60 11.19 -0.50 -4.91
CA LEU A 60 11.04 -1.13 -6.22
C LEU A 60 11.11 -2.65 -6.12
N ASP A 61 12.10 -3.17 -5.40
CA ASP A 61 12.27 -4.62 -5.26
C ASP A 61 11.10 -5.23 -4.49
N ALA A 62 10.60 -4.54 -3.48
CA ALA A 62 9.41 -4.98 -2.74
C ALA A 62 8.19 -5.03 -3.67
N ALA A 63 7.98 -3.99 -4.47
CA ALA A 63 6.88 -3.96 -5.43
C ALA A 63 7.00 -5.11 -6.44
N LYS A 64 8.20 -5.33 -6.99
CA LYS A 64 8.43 -6.42 -7.93
C LYS A 64 8.07 -7.77 -7.32
N ARG A 65 8.55 -8.03 -6.12
CA ARG A 65 8.32 -9.30 -5.42
C ARG A 65 6.85 -9.49 -5.08
N GLU A 66 6.24 -8.50 -4.42
CA GLU A 66 4.87 -8.59 -3.96
C GLU A 66 3.88 -8.70 -5.12
N LEU A 67 4.04 -7.91 -6.17
CA LEU A 67 3.12 -7.94 -7.30
C LEU A 67 3.28 -9.21 -8.13
N ALA A 68 4.49 -9.76 -8.22
CA ALA A 68 4.68 -11.07 -8.85
C ALA A 68 3.97 -12.17 -8.07
N GLU A 69 4.08 -12.14 -6.74
CA GLU A 69 3.44 -13.13 -5.86
C GLU A 69 1.92 -13.02 -5.87
N GLU A 70 1.40 -11.79 -5.76
CA GLU A 70 -0.04 -11.58 -5.61
C GLU A 70 -0.82 -11.60 -6.90
N LEU A 71 -0.22 -11.12 -7.98
CA LEU A 71 -0.93 -10.84 -9.23
C LEU A 71 -0.29 -11.45 -10.48
N ALA A 72 0.87 -12.08 -10.35
CA ALA A 72 1.61 -12.65 -11.48
C ALA A 72 1.96 -11.62 -12.57
N VAL A 73 2.26 -10.39 -12.17
CA VAL A 73 2.65 -9.34 -13.09
C VAL A 73 4.09 -8.91 -12.83
N SER A 74 4.71 -8.29 -13.84
CA SER A 74 6.05 -7.72 -13.74
C SER A 74 5.96 -6.23 -13.48
N THR A 75 6.68 -5.74 -12.47
CA THR A 75 6.79 -4.31 -12.21
C THR A 75 7.91 -3.76 -13.08
N THR A 76 7.58 -2.82 -13.95
CA THR A 76 8.55 -2.24 -14.89
C THR A 76 9.14 -0.93 -14.39
N ARG A 77 8.38 -0.18 -13.57
CA ARG A 77 8.81 1.12 -13.10
C ARG A 77 8.09 1.50 -11.81
N ILE A 78 8.78 2.21 -10.95
CA ILE A 78 8.19 2.84 -9.77
C ILE A 78 8.37 4.36 -9.91
N GLY A 79 7.32 5.10 -9.58
CA GLY A 79 7.31 6.55 -9.64
C GLY A 79 7.31 7.18 -8.25
N ARG A 80 6.50 8.23 -8.10
CA ARG A 80 6.45 9.00 -6.85
C ARG A 80 5.62 8.31 -5.79
N THR A 81 5.96 8.59 -4.53
CA THR A 81 5.07 8.32 -3.41
C THR A 81 4.01 9.42 -3.39
N LEU A 82 2.76 9.02 -3.52
CA LEU A 82 1.64 9.96 -3.58
C LEU A 82 1.08 10.28 -2.20
N PHE A 83 1.20 9.35 -1.26
CA PHE A 83 0.61 9.48 0.06
C PHE A 83 1.22 8.43 0.98
N SER A 84 1.33 8.75 2.26
CA SER A 84 1.78 7.78 3.26
C SER A 84 0.88 7.89 4.49
N SER A 85 0.57 6.75 5.07
CA SER A 85 -0.31 6.70 6.24
C SER A 85 0.04 5.50 7.10
N ARG A 86 -0.02 5.70 8.42
CA ARG A 86 0.12 4.58 9.35
C ARG A 86 -1.20 3.80 9.37
N ASP A 87 -1.09 2.48 9.45
CA ASP A 87 -2.27 1.60 9.54
C ASP A 87 -2.67 1.47 11.02
N GLY A 88 -3.49 2.40 11.49
CA GLY A 88 -4.00 2.38 12.86
C GLY A 88 -2.89 2.38 13.91
N ASP A 89 -2.99 1.47 14.88
CA ASP A 89 -2.03 1.34 15.97
C ASP A 89 -0.88 0.39 15.63
N THR A 90 -0.84 -0.10 14.42
CA THR A 90 0.21 -1.03 13.99
C THR A 90 1.51 -0.28 13.68
N PRO A 91 2.65 -0.98 13.60
CA PRO A 91 3.89 -0.36 13.15
C PRO A 91 3.93 -0.12 11.65
N PHE A 92 2.91 -0.53 10.89
CA PHE A 92 2.92 -0.42 9.43
C PHE A 92 2.69 1.01 8.97
N VAL A 93 3.58 1.48 8.11
CA VAL A 93 3.43 2.75 7.39
C VAL A 93 3.27 2.41 5.92
N ILE A 94 2.11 2.71 5.38
CA ILE A 94 1.77 2.36 4.02
C ILE A 94 2.10 3.53 3.11
N HIS A 95 2.93 3.26 2.10
CA HIS A 95 3.31 4.25 1.09
C HIS A 95 2.60 3.90 -0.20
N PHE A 96 1.76 4.82 -0.66
CA PHE A 96 1.02 4.67 -1.93
C PHE A 96 1.89 5.24 -3.04
N VAL A 97 2.41 4.37 -3.88
CA VAL A 97 3.47 4.70 -4.84
C VAL A 97 3.00 4.39 -6.25
N GLU A 98 3.27 5.29 -7.18
CA GLU A 98 2.99 5.06 -8.59
C GLU A 98 3.81 3.89 -9.09
N VAL A 99 3.14 2.93 -9.74
CA VAL A 99 3.79 1.72 -10.25
C VAL A 99 3.28 1.41 -11.65
N GLU A 100 4.20 1.06 -12.55
CA GLU A 100 3.86 0.57 -13.88
C GLU A 100 4.15 -0.92 -13.95
N ILE A 101 3.24 -1.64 -14.57
CA ILE A 101 3.33 -3.10 -14.69
C ILE A 101 3.17 -3.55 -16.14
N GLU A 102 3.65 -4.76 -16.42
CA GLU A 102 3.34 -5.49 -17.64
C GLU A 102 2.63 -6.79 -17.27
N GLY A 103 1.66 -7.16 -18.08
CA GLY A 103 0.89 -8.39 -17.90
C GLY A 103 -0.51 -8.11 -17.39
N GLU A 104 -1.35 -9.14 -17.45
CA GLU A 104 -2.70 -9.08 -16.92
C GLU A 104 -2.72 -9.63 -15.50
N PRO A 105 -3.24 -8.88 -14.53
CA PRO A 105 -3.30 -9.35 -13.15
C PRO A 105 -4.13 -10.61 -13.00
N VAL A 106 -3.59 -11.56 -12.24
CA VAL A 106 -4.28 -12.79 -11.87
C VAL A 106 -4.37 -12.81 -10.34
N PRO A 107 -5.58 -12.86 -9.77
CA PRO A 107 -5.71 -12.84 -8.31
C PRO A 107 -5.23 -14.16 -7.71
N ARG A 108 -4.07 -14.11 -7.06
CA ARG A 108 -3.49 -15.27 -6.38
C ARG A 108 -3.75 -15.25 -4.88
N GLU A 109 -3.85 -14.07 -4.30
CA GLU A 109 -4.08 -13.89 -2.86
C GLU A 109 -5.38 -13.17 -2.58
N HIS A 110 -5.79 -12.24 -3.43
CA HIS A 110 -7.07 -11.56 -3.33
C HIS A 110 -8.19 -12.47 -3.83
N THR A 111 -9.39 -12.30 -3.29
CA THR A 111 -10.55 -13.05 -3.77
C THR A 111 -10.97 -12.60 -5.16
N GLU A 112 -10.71 -11.34 -5.49
CA GLU A 112 -10.94 -10.79 -6.82
C GLU A 112 -10.08 -9.54 -7.01
N VAL A 113 -9.86 -9.17 -8.26
CA VAL A 113 -9.21 -7.92 -8.63
C VAL A 113 -10.09 -7.20 -9.64
N ALA A 114 -9.97 -5.88 -9.68
CA ALA A 114 -10.76 -5.07 -10.59
C ALA A 114 -10.02 -3.82 -11.01
N TRP A 115 -10.28 -3.36 -12.22
CA TRP A 115 -9.87 -2.05 -12.71
C TRP A 115 -11.06 -1.13 -12.54
N VAL A 116 -10.92 -0.08 -11.73
CA VAL A 116 -12.03 0.79 -11.37
C VAL A 116 -11.74 2.24 -11.74
N THR A 117 -12.78 2.95 -12.13
CA THR A 117 -12.66 4.39 -12.41
C THR A 117 -12.45 5.15 -11.10
N PRO A 118 -11.96 6.40 -11.14
CA PRO A 118 -11.84 7.22 -9.93
C PRO A 118 -13.16 7.33 -9.15
N SER A 119 -14.27 7.42 -9.86
CA SER A 119 -15.60 7.49 -9.23
C SER A 119 -15.95 6.19 -8.52
N GLU A 120 -15.74 5.07 -9.20
CA GLU A 120 -15.97 3.74 -8.60
C GLU A 120 -15.07 3.51 -7.39
N LEU A 121 -13.81 3.95 -7.50
CA LEU A 121 -12.84 3.82 -6.43
C LEU A 121 -13.35 4.51 -5.15
N GLY A 122 -13.90 5.71 -5.29
CA GLY A 122 -14.45 6.45 -4.17
C GLY A 122 -15.68 5.81 -3.54
N ALA A 123 -16.35 4.91 -4.28
CA ALA A 123 -17.55 4.24 -3.80
C ALA A 123 -17.28 2.86 -3.20
N LEU A 124 -16.06 2.35 -3.32
CA LEU A 124 -15.70 1.04 -2.78
C LEU A 124 -15.57 1.06 -1.26
N SER A 125 -15.84 -0.09 -0.64
CA SER A 125 -15.52 -0.31 0.76
C SER A 125 -14.03 -0.63 0.85
N LEU A 126 -13.23 0.39 1.15
CA LEU A 126 -11.77 0.30 1.17
C LEU A 126 -11.24 0.04 2.57
N ALA A 127 -10.07 -0.61 2.64
CA ALA A 127 -9.32 -0.70 3.87
C ALA A 127 -8.99 0.73 4.38
N PRO A 128 -8.84 0.94 5.70
CA PRO A 128 -8.78 2.31 6.25
C PRO A 128 -7.71 3.22 5.65
N ALA A 129 -6.48 2.74 5.51
CA ALA A 129 -5.41 3.57 4.93
C ALA A 129 -5.69 3.87 3.46
N ASP A 130 -6.23 2.89 2.74
CA ASP A 130 -6.60 3.04 1.33
C ASP A 130 -7.73 4.06 1.18
N ALA A 131 -8.71 4.03 2.08
CA ALA A 131 -9.78 5.01 2.09
C ALA A 131 -9.24 6.43 2.30
N ALA A 132 -8.27 6.58 3.20
CA ALA A 132 -7.64 7.88 3.46
C ALA A 132 -6.91 8.39 2.21
N PHE A 133 -6.18 7.51 1.53
CA PHE A 133 -5.50 7.88 0.29
C PHE A 133 -6.49 8.29 -0.80
N VAL A 134 -7.55 7.51 -0.99
CA VAL A 134 -8.55 7.79 -2.02
C VAL A 134 -9.28 9.10 -1.74
N GLY A 135 -9.53 9.40 -0.46
CA GLY A 135 -10.09 10.68 -0.06
C GLY A 135 -9.20 11.84 -0.48
N GLU A 136 -7.90 11.69 -0.33
CA GLU A 136 -6.92 12.70 -0.74
C GLU A 136 -6.82 12.78 -2.27
N LEU A 137 -6.83 11.63 -2.94
CA LEU A 137 -6.74 11.53 -4.39
C LEU A 137 -7.93 12.20 -5.09
N ASN A 138 -9.13 12.03 -4.55
CA ASN A 138 -10.37 12.57 -5.10
C ASN A 138 -10.71 13.96 -4.56
N ARG A 139 -9.82 14.55 -3.78
CA ARG A 139 -10.03 15.87 -3.23
C ARG A 139 -10.08 16.89 -4.36
N PRO A 140 -11.07 17.82 -4.36
CA PRO A 140 -11.12 18.85 -5.39
C PRO A 140 -9.81 19.63 -5.39
N GLY A 141 -9.27 19.83 -6.59
CA GLY A 141 -8.06 20.63 -6.73
C GLY A 141 -8.32 22.10 -6.32
N ASP A 142 -7.34 22.69 -5.66
CA ASP A 142 -7.39 24.10 -5.27
C ASP A 142 -7.07 25.02 -6.43
#